data_a8702071364ce24dc79f36197437705d
#
_entry.id   a8702071364ce24dc79f36197437705d
#
_cell.length_a   1.000
_cell.length_b   1.000
_cell.length_c   1.000
_cell.angle_alpha   90.00
_cell.angle_beta   90.00
_cell.angle_gamma   90.00
#
_symmetry.space_group_name_H-M   'P 1'
#
loop_
_entity.id
_entity.type
_entity.pdbx_description
1 polymer ?
#
loop_
_entity_poly.entity_id
_entity_poly.type
_entity_poly.pdbx_seq_one_letter_code
_entity_poly.pdbx_strand_id
1 'polypeptide(L)'
;MHTENEILIQADAADVYELAAAVERWPQILPHYRWVKILEEEGGRRLVEMAALRDRIPVRWWAEQRLFPEIPRITFRHVGGVTKGMEVEWAFAPQGDGVVRVGILHDLPRLAGWPLVGSFAAERIVGPFFVSNIAGKTLRRIKELAEARAAGQQGW
;
A
#
# COMPACT_ATOMS: atom_id res chain seq x y z
N MET A 1 -15.73 4.71 -4.63
CA MET A 1 -14.83 5.36 -3.65
C MET A 1 -13.48 5.62 -4.31
N HIS A 2 -12.99 6.80 -4.13
CA HIS A 2 -11.67 7.19 -4.64
C HIS A 2 -10.93 7.96 -3.55
N THR A 3 -9.69 7.56 -3.26
CA THR A 3 -8.86 8.29 -2.31
C THR A 3 -7.45 8.49 -2.87
N GLU A 4 -6.83 9.58 -2.48
CA GLU A 4 -5.45 9.89 -2.83
C GLU A 4 -4.70 10.27 -1.55
N ASN A 5 -3.52 9.70 -1.38
CA ASN A 5 -2.59 10.05 -0.33
C ASN A 5 -1.25 10.38 -0.96
N GLU A 6 -0.57 11.40 -0.44
CA GLU A 6 0.69 11.85 -1.03
C GLU A 6 1.62 12.34 0.07
N ILE A 7 2.93 12.14 -0.14
CA ILE A 7 3.95 12.60 0.79
C ILE A 7 5.25 12.89 0.04
N LEU A 8 6.03 13.84 0.54
CA LEU A 8 7.38 14.10 0.05
C LEU A 8 8.38 13.40 0.96
N ILE A 9 9.33 12.70 0.36
CA ILE A 9 10.35 11.93 1.06
C ILE A 9 11.74 12.42 0.62
N GLN A 10 12.61 12.75 1.58
CA GLN A 10 13.98 13.17 1.32
C GLN A 10 14.88 11.95 1.19
N ALA A 11 14.70 11.21 0.09
CA ALA A 11 15.48 10.04 -0.26
C ALA A 11 15.35 9.81 -1.78
N ASP A 12 16.23 8.98 -2.33
CA ASP A 12 16.18 8.63 -3.73
C ASP A 12 14.94 7.78 -4.05
N ALA A 13 14.33 8.05 -5.20
CA ALA A 13 13.14 7.34 -5.64
C ALA A 13 13.37 5.81 -5.67
N ALA A 14 14.55 5.36 -6.07
CA ALA A 14 14.87 3.93 -6.14
C ALA A 14 14.82 3.26 -4.76
N ASP A 15 15.34 3.93 -3.73
CA ASP A 15 15.35 3.40 -2.37
C ASP A 15 13.94 3.33 -1.79
N VAL A 16 13.15 4.37 -2.02
CA VAL A 16 11.76 4.41 -1.56
C VAL A 16 10.92 3.35 -2.29
N TYR A 17 11.15 3.21 -3.59
CA TYR A 17 10.50 2.19 -4.41
C TYR A 17 10.77 0.78 -3.86
N GLU A 18 12.03 0.49 -3.54
CA GLU A 18 12.43 -0.81 -2.99
C GLU A 18 11.69 -1.13 -1.69
N LEU A 19 11.58 -0.16 -0.78
CA LEU A 19 10.82 -0.31 0.46
C LEU A 19 9.35 -0.61 0.21
N ALA A 20 8.75 0.11 -0.72
CA ALA A 20 7.34 -0.05 -1.05
C ALA A 20 7.05 -1.35 -1.79
N ALA A 21 7.97 -1.81 -2.65
CA ALA A 21 7.79 -3.01 -3.46
C ALA A 21 7.93 -4.30 -2.63
N ALA A 22 8.75 -4.31 -1.60
CA ALA A 22 9.04 -5.48 -0.77
C ALA A 22 7.95 -5.70 0.28
N VAL A 23 6.72 -5.97 -0.16
CA VAL A 23 5.55 -6.11 0.72
C VAL A 23 5.69 -7.25 1.72
N GLU A 24 6.47 -8.27 1.41
CA GLU A 24 6.75 -9.38 2.31
C GLU A 24 7.47 -8.95 3.59
N ARG A 25 8.12 -7.80 3.56
CA ARG A 25 8.81 -7.21 4.72
C ARG A 25 7.93 -6.25 5.51
N TRP A 26 6.79 -5.86 4.97
CA TRP A 26 5.91 -4.87 5.59
C TRP A 26 5.51 -5.20 7.04
N PRO A 27 5.20 -6.46 7.42
CA PRO A 27 4.88 -6.74 8.83
C PRO A 27 6.00 -6.37 9.81
N GLN A 28 7.25 -6.36 9.36
CA GLN A 28 8.40 -6.01 10.18
C GLN A 28 8.63 -4.51 10.30
N ILE A 29 8.23 -3.74 9.27
CA ILE A 29 8.49 -2.31 9.20
C ILE A 29 7.24 -1.45 9.36
N LEU A 30 6.06 -2.02 9.13
CA LEU A 30 4.76 -1.35 9.23
C LEU A 30 3.95 -2.02 10.34
N PRO A 31 3.88 -1.43 11.55
CA PRO A 31 3.27 -2.10 12.71
C PRO A 31 1.80 -2.47 12.54
N HIS A 32 1.09 -1.82 11.64
CA HIS A 32 -0.32 -2.10 11.40
C HIS A 32 -0.56 -3.30 10.48
N TYR A 33 0.49 -3.82 9.82
CA TYR A 33 0.39 -5.06 9.04
C TYR A 33 0.68 -6.25 9.92
N ARG A 34 -0.19 -7.28 9.84
CA ARG A 34 -0.07 -8.52 10.63
C ARG A 34 0.76 -9.56 9.92
N TRP A 35 0.45 -9.80 8.66
CA TRP A 35 1.25 -10.70 7.80
C TRP A 35 1.06 -10.34 6.34
N VAL A 36 2.04 -10.73 5.53
CA VAL A 36 1.98 -10.72 4.08
C VAL A 36 2.55 -12.04 3.60
N LYS A 37 1.80 -12.76 2.80
CA LYS A 37 2.22 -14.06 2.22
C LYS A 37 2.24 -13.94 0.71
N ILE A 38 3.36 -14.29 0.10
CA ILE A 38 3.46 -14.39 -1.36
C ILE A 38 2.97 -15.77 -1.74
N LEU A 39 1.84 -15.84 -2.45
CA LEU A 39 1.21 -17.11 -2.86
C LEU A 39 1.72 -17.58 -4.22
N GLU A 40 1.98 -16.64 -5.13
CA GLU A 40 2.51 -16.89 -6.46
C GLU A 40 3.43 -15.74 -6.84
N GLU A 41 4.48 -16.06 -7.60
CA GLU A 41 5.40 -15.06 -8.13
C GLU A 41 5.85 -15.47 -9.52
N GLU A 42 5.69 -14.58 -10.50
CA GLU A 42 6.09 -14.80 -11.87
C GLU A 42 6.44 -13.46 -12.54
N GLY A 43 7.70 -13.29 -12.92
CA GLY A 43 8.17 -12.05 -13.50
C GLY A 43 7.97 -10.88 -12.54
N GLY A 44 7.38 -9.79 -12.98
CA GLY A 44 7.04 -8.64 -12.13
C GLY A 44 5.67 -8.72 -11.49
N ARG A 45 5.06 -9.90 -11.44
CA ARG A 45 3.71 -10.12 -10.90
C ARG A 45 3.77 -11.03 -9.69
N ARG A 46 3.04 -10.66 -8.64
CA ARG A 46 2.89 -11.48 -7.43
C ARG A 46 1.43 -11.55 -7.03
N LEU A 47 0.99 -12.73 -6.58
CA LEU A 47 -0.28 -12.86 -5.87
C LEU A 47 0.03 -12.90 -4.38
N VAL A 48 -0.52 -11.98 -3.60
CA VAL A 48 -0.22 -11.84 -2.18
C VAL A 48 -1.49 -11.89 -1.33
N GLU A 49 -1.35 -12.48 -0.14
CA GLU A 49 -2.37 -12.38 0.92
C GLU A 49 -1.86 -11.39 1.94
N MET A 50 -2.66 -10.40 2.25
CA MET A 50 -2.29 -9.32 3.17
C MET A 50 -3.29 -9.22 4.30
N ALA A 51 -2.80 -8.99 5.50
CA ALA A 51 -3.64 -8.77 6.69
C ALA A 51 -3.11 -7.57 7.47
N ALA A 52 -4.02 -6.69 7.86
CA ALA A 52 -3.69 -5.48 8.58
C ALA A 52 -4.72 -5.20 9.68
N LEU A 53 -4.37 -4.28 10.56
CA LEU A 53 -5.28 -3.75 11.57
C LEU A 53 -5.58 -2.29 11.24
N ARG A 54 -6.84 -1.97 11.14
CA ARG A 54 -7.27 -0.58 11.26
C ARG A 54 -7.65 -0.36 12.71
N ASP A 55 -6.78 0.34 13.43
CA ASP A 55 -6.89 0.44 14.89
C ASP A 55 -6.95 -0.97 15.50
N ARG A 56 -8.10 -1.47 15.87
CA ARG A 56 -8.27 -2.82 16.43
C ARG A 56 -9.09 -3.76 15.54
N ILE A 57 -9.49 -3.28 14.36
CA ILE A 57 -10.31 -4.08 13.45
C ILE A 57 -9.40 -4.83 12.48
N PRO A 58 -9.40 -6.19 12.52
CA PRO A 58 -8.59 -6.97 11.59
C PRO A 58 -9.25 -7.00 10.21
N VAL A 59 -8.43 -6.84 9.18
CA VAL A 59 -8.87 -6.93 7.78
C VAL A 59 -7.89 -7.81 7.01
N ARG A 60 -8.40 -8.49 6.01
CA ARG A 60 -7.61 -9.38 5.15
C ARG A 60 -8.09 -9.27 3.71
N TRP A 61 -7.13 -9.32 2.80
CA TRP A 61 -7.43 -9.29 1.37
C TRP A 61 -6.35 -10.03 0.59
N TRP A 62 -6.67 -10.34 -0.65
CA TRP A 62 -5.73 -10.91 -1.62
C TRP A 62 -5.59 -9.92 -2.76
N ALA A 63 -4.36 -9.71 -3.22
CA ALA A 63 -4.08 -8.75 -4.27
C ALA A 63 -3.04 -9.27 -5.26
N GLU A 64 -3.20 -8.88 -6.51
CA GLU A 64 -2.20 -9.05 -7.53
C GLU A 64 -1.33 -7.80 -7.55
N GLN A 65 -0.06 -7.94 -7.21
CA GLN A 65 0.93 -6.87 -7.25
C GLN A 65 1.68 -6.93 -8.57
N ARG A 66 1.83 -5.80 -9.23
CA ARG A 66 2.68 -5.66 -10.42
C ARG A 66 3.71 -4.57 -10.19
N LEU A 67 4.96 -4.88 -10.54
CA LEU A 67 6.11 -4.01 -10.35
C LEU A 67 6.55 -3.44 -11.69
N PHE A 68 6.72 -2.11 -11.74
CA PHE A 68 7.22 -1.39 -12.91
C PHE A 68 8.36 -0.48 -12.46
N PRO A 69 9.57 -1.06 -12.18
CA PRO A 69 10.67 -0.27 -11.59
C PRO A 69 11.20 0.84 -12.50
N GLU A 70 11.06 0.69 -13.80
CA GLU A 70 11.57 1.67 -14.77
C GLU A 70 10.75 2.95 -14.81
N ILE A 71 9.45 2.89 -14.46
CA ILE A 71 8.58 4.07 -14.51
C ILE A 71 8.86 5.06 -13.39
N PRO A 72 9.07 4.81 -12.06
CA PRO A 72 8.71 3.67 -11.24
C PRO A 72 7.27 3.72 -10.73
N ARG A 73 6.66 2.55 -10.67
CA ARG A 73 5.25 2.40 -10.33
C ARG A 73 4.99 1.01 -9.76
N ILE A 74 4.04 0.92 -8.83
CA ILE A 74 3.55 -0.36 -8.30
C ILE A 74 2.04 -0.33 -8.38
N THR A 75 1.43 -1.41 -8.86
CA THR A 75 -0.02 -1.53 -8.85
C THR A 75 -0.46 -2.74 -8.04
N PHE A 76 -1.61 -2.62 -7.41
CA PHE A 76 -2.29 -3.72 -6.74
C PHE A 76 -3.71 -3.79 -7.26
N ARG A 77 -4.15 -4.99 -7.59
CA ARG A 77 -5.54 -5.27 -7.91
C ARG A 77 -6.07 -6.24 -6.87
N HIS A 78 -7.02 -5.82 -6.06
CA HIS A 78 -7.57 -6.66 -5.02
C HIS A 78 -8.51 -7.70 -5.64
N VAL A 79 -8.16 -8.97 -5.50
CA VAL A 79 -8.87 -10.08 -6.13
C VAL A 79 -9.72 -10.88 -5.15
N GLY A 80 -9.63 -10.60 -3.86
CA GLY A 80 -10.42 -11.26 -2.83
C GLY A 80 -10.41 -10.49 -1.52
N GLY A 81 -11.28 -10.88 -0.59
CA GLY A 81 -11.41 -10.24 0.70
C GLY A 81 -12.35 -9.05 0.70
N VAL A 82 -12.31 -8.27 1.79
CA VAL A 82 -13.24 -7.14 2.01
C VAL A 82 -13.10 -6.02 0.98
N THR A 83 -11.95 -5.94 0.32
CA THR A 83 -11.66 -4.87 -0.65
C THR A 83 -11.65 -5.38 -2.09
N LYS A 84 -12.23 -6.53 -2.36
CA LYS A 84 -12.27 -7.10 -3.71
C LYS A 84 -12.79 -6.08 -4.72
N GLY A 85 -12.05 -5.92 -5.82
CA GLY A 85 -12.37 -4.96 -6.88
C GLY A 85 -11.63 -3.63 -6.76
N MET A 86 -10.94 -3.41 -5.63
CA MET A 86 -10.15 -2.18 -5.45
C MET A 86 -8.88 -2.23 -6.31
N GLU A 87 -8.59 -1.11 -6.94
CA GLU A 87 -7.33 -0.91 -7.64
C GLU A 87 -6.51 0.12 -6.88
N VAL A 88 -5.21 -0.15 -6.75
CA VAL A 88 -4.27 0.70 -6.03
C VAL A 88 -3.09 0.98 -6.93
N GLU A 89 -2.66 2.23 -6.98
CA GLU A 89 -1.48 2.62 -7.72
C GLU A 89 -0.55 3.45 -6.85
N TRP A 90 0.70 3.04 -6.79
CA TRP A 90 1.77 3.81 -6.19
C TRP A 90 2.59 4.46 -7.30
N ALA A 91 2.78 5.75 -7.22
CA ALA A 91 3.59 6.51 -8.16
C ALA A 91 4.72 7.23 -7.41
N PHE A 92 5.91 7.21 -7.99
CA PHE A 92 7.12 7.77 -7.38
C PHE A 92 7.69 8.80 -8.36
N ALA A 93 7.53 10.09 -8.04
CA ALA A 93 7.94 11.17 -8.92
C ALA A 93 9.14 11.91 -8.33
N PRO A 94 10.36 11.71 -8.87
CA PRO A 94 11.52 12.46 -8.43
C PRO A 94 11.29 13.97 -8.60
N GLN A 95 11.62 14.74 -7.55
CA GLN A 95 11.43 16.18 -7.54
C GLN A 95 12.75 16.95 -7.74
N GLY A 96 13.88 16.24 -7.84
CA GLY A 96 15.22 16.82 -7.80
C GLY A 96 15.73 16.92 -6.37
N ASP A 97 17.05 17.14 -6.22
CA ASP A 97 17.74 17.34 -4.95
C ASP A 97 17.54 16.21 -3.92
N GLY A 98 17.40 14.97 -4.40
CA GLY A 98 17.22 13.82 -3.51
C GLY A 98 15.86 13.75 -2.83
N VAL A 99 14.84 14.35 -3.44
CA VAL A 99 13.47 14.33 -2.95
C VAL A 99 12.59 13.58 -3.93
N VAL A 100 11.70 12.73 -3.42
CA VAL A 100 10.69 12.04 -4.24
C VAL A 100 9.30 12.32 -3.68
N ARG A 101 8.35 12.53 -4.58
CA ARG A 101 6.92 12.61 -4.23
C ARG A 101 6.33 11.23 -4.43
N VAL A 102 5.75 10.67 -3.38
CA VAL A 102 5.12 9.36 -3.41
C VAL A 102 3.62 9.54 -3.24
N GLY A 103 2.86 9.02 -4.19
CA GLY A 103 1.42 9.05 -4.15
C GLY A 103 0.83 7.67 -4.16
N ILE A 104 -0.29 7.48 -3.46
CA ILE A 104 -1.08 6.26 -3.50
C ILE A 104 -2.51 6.62 -3.89
N LEU A 105 -2.96 6.04 -4.99
CA LEU A 105 -4.34 6.14 -5.45
C LEU A 105 -5.07 4.85 -5.09
N HIS A 106 -6.22 4.98 -4.46
CA HIS A 106 -7.12 3.85 -4.22
C HIS A 106 -8.43 4.12 -4.94
N ASP A 107 -8.86 3.20 -5.77
CA ASP A 107 -10.09 3.30 -6.52
C ASP A 107 -10.92 2.05 -6.34
N LEU A 108 -12.12 2.22 -5.76
CA LEU A 108 -13.09 1.15 -5.59
C LEU A 108 -14.41 1.63 -6.17
N PRO A 109 -14.64 1.38 -7.48
CA PRO A 109 -15.83 1.91 -8.16
C PRO A 109 -17.12 1.41 -7.57
N ARG A 110 -17.12 0.21 -6.95
CA ARG A 110 -18.31 -0.38 -6.39
C ARG A 110 -17.98 -1.46 -5.37
N LEU A 111 -18.75 -1.51 -4.27
CA LEU A 111 -18.75 -2.66 -3.36
C LEU A 111 -19.62 -3.76 -3.96
N ALA A 112 -19.22 -4.30 -5.11
CA ALA A 112 -19.99 -5.29 -5.85
C ALA A 112 -20.02 -6.62 -5.10
N GLY A 113 -21.20 -7.23 -5.05
CA GLY A 113 -21.38 -8.54 -4.43
C GLY A 113 -21.67 -8.53 -2.93
N TRP A 114 -21.77 -7.36 -2.32
CA TRP A 114 -22.15 -7.25 -0.91
C TRP A 114 -23.68 -7.23 -0.77
N PRO A 115 -24.26 -8.02 0.15
CA PRO A 115 -25.69 -7.92 0.45
C PRO A 115 -26.03 -6.52 0.95
N LEU A 116 -27.22 -6.03 0.66
CA LEU A 116 -27.68 -4.70 1.09
C LEU A 116 -27.50 -4.47 2.59
N VAL A 117 -27.71 -5.50 3.41
CA VAL A 117 -27.52 -5.43 4.86
C VAL A 117 -26.05 -5.35 5.24
N GLY A 118 -25.17 -5.93 4.42
CA GLY A 118 -23.72 -5.88 4.63
C GLY A 118 -23.07 -4.61 4.10
N SER A 119 -23.71 -3.89 3.19
CA SER A 119 -23.11 -2.72 2.55
C SER A 119 -22.83 -1.60 3.54
N PHE A 120 -23.69 -1.37 4.53
CA PHE A 120 -23.50 -0.36 5.56
C PHE A 120 -22.28 -0.69 6.44
N ALA A 121 -22.15 -1.95 6.86
CA ALA A 121 -21.00 -2.42 7.62
C ALA A 121 -19.73 -2.37 6.79
N ALA A 122 -19.82 -2.75 5.50
CA ALA A 122 -18.71 -2.72 4.58
C ALA A 122 -18.20 -1.29 4.34
N GLU A 123 -19.10 -0.33 4.16
CA GLU A 123 -18.72 1.08 4.00
C GLU A 123 -18.00 1.62 5.24
N ARG A 124 -18.37 1.18 6.44
CA ARG A 124 -17.69 1.54 7.67
C ARG A 124 -16.32 0.91 7.78
N ILE A 125 -16.17 -0.33 7.31
CA ILE A 125 -14.90 -1.06 7.37
C ILE A 125 -13.97 -0.63 6.25
N VAL A 126 -14.52 -0.37 5.05
CA VAL A 126 -13.75 -0.11 3.82
C VAL A 126 -14.02 1.29 3.26
N GLY A 127 -14.54 2.20 4.05
CA GLY A 127 -14.78 3.58 3.63
C GLY A 127 -13.50 4.37 3.42
N PRO A 128 -13.62 5.58 2.85
CA PRO A 128 -12.44 6.42 2.57
C PRO A 128 -11.54 6.65 3.77
N PHE A 129 -12.10 6.79 4.97
CA PHE A 129 -11.31 6.93 6.20
C PHE A 129 -10.45 5.72 6.49
N PHE A 130 -10.99 4.53 6.28
CA PHE A 130 -10.25 3.28 6.48
C PHE A 130 -9.04 3.22 5.55
N VAL A 131 -9.28 3.41 4.26
CA VAL A 131 -8.23 3.31 3.24
C VAL A 131 -7.17 4.39 3.45
N SER A 132 -7.60 5.63 3.67
CA SER A 132 -6.68 6.74 3.92
C SER A 132 -5.89 6.58 5.22
N ASN A 133 -6.48 5.97 6.25
CA ASN A 133 -5.80 5.71 7.52
C ASN A 133 -4.62 4.75 7.31
N ILE A 134 -4.88 3.61 6.64
CA ILE A 134 -3.82 2.63 6.36
C ILE A 134 -2.77 3.22 5.42
N ALA A 135 -3.19 3.86 4.34
CA ALA A 135 -2.26 4.45 3.38
C ALA A 135 -1.40 5.55 4.01
N GLY A 136 -1.99 6.41 4.81
CA GLY A 136 -1.27 7.47 5.51
C GLY A 136 -0.23 6.93 6.48
N LYS A 137 -0.57 5.92 7.27
CA LYS A 137 0.37 5.26 8.18
C LYS A 137 1.52 4.61 7.41
N THR A 138 1.20 3.95 6.32
CA THR A 138 2.20 3.30 5.46
C THR A 138 3.18 4.32 4.90
N LEU A 139 2.68 5.40 4.32
CA LEU A 139 3.53 6.45 3.75
C LEU A 139 4.43 7.11 4.81
N ARG A 140 3.89 7.43 5.97
CA ARG A 140 4.67 8.06 7.05
C ARG A 140 5.80 7.15 7.51
N ARG A 141 5.53 5.86 7.68
CA ARG A 141 6.55 4.92 8.12
C ARG A 141 7.63 4.69 7.06
N ILE A 142 7.24 4.56 5.80
CA ILE A 142 8.20 4.45 4.70
C ILE A 142 9.08 5.71 4.63
N LYS A 143 8.49 6.89 4.79
CA LYS A 143 9.24 8.14 4.86
C LYS A 143 10.27 8.12 5.98
N GLU A 144 9.88 7.74 7.20
CA GLU A 144 10.81 7.66 8.34
C GLU A 144 11.99 6.74 8.05
N LEU A 145 11.72 5.56 7.52
CA LEU A 145 12.75 4.57 7.23
C LEU A 145 13.66 5.01 6.09
N ALA A 146 13.10 5.52 5.02
CA ALA A 146 13.87 5.96 3.87
C ALA A 146 14.76 7.15 4.20
N GLU A 147 14.25 8.11 4.95
CA GLU A 147 15.01 9.29 5.36
C GLU A 147 16.10 8.95 6.38
N ALA A 148 15.82 8.02 7.29
CA ALA A 148 16.84 7.55 8.23
C ALA A 148 17.99 6.86 7.51
N ARG A 149 17.69 6.05 6.51
CA ARG A 149 18.70 5.38 5.69
C ARG A 149 19.50 6.38 4.85
N ALA A 150 18.84 7.35 4.24
CA ALA A 150 19.49 8.39 3.44
C ALA A 150 20.45 9.25 4.29
N ALA A 151 20.14 9.42 5.58
CA ALA A 151 21.01 10.13 6.53
C ALA A 151 22.13 9.25 7.10
N GLY A 152 22.31 8.02 6.59
CA GLY A 152 23.34 7.09 7.05
C GLY A 152 22.99 6.31 8.31
N GLN A 153 21.73 6.36 8.76
CA GLN A 153 21.26 5.58 9.89
C GLN A 153 20.83 4.19 9.43
N GLN A 154 21.22 3.15 10.18
CA GLN A 154 20.80 1.79 9.84
C GLN A 154 19.39 1.57 10.38
N GLY A 155 18.41 1.63 9.51
CA GLY A 155 17.02 1.52 9.89
C GLY A 155 16.34 0.20 9.51
N TRP A 156 17.05 -0.74 8.85
CA TRP A 156 16.36 -1.96 8.34
C TRP A 156 17.29 -2.97 7.68
#